data_3a2ab96e8c6a416472eb1265e3b36ae1
#
_entry.id   3a2ab96e8c6a416472eb1265e3b36ae1
#
_cell.length_a   1.000
_cell.length_b   1.000
_cell.length_c   1.000
_cell.angle_alpha   90.00
_cell.angle_beta   90.00
_cell.angle_gamma   90.00
#
_symmetry.space_group_name_H-M   'P 1'
#
loop_
_entity.id
_entity.type
_entity.pdbx_description
1 polymer ?
#
loop_
_entity_poly.entity_id
_entity_poly.type
_entity_poly.pdbx_seq_one_letter_code
_entity_poly.pdbx_strand_id
1 'polypeptide(L)'
;MTNSKIFITGGSGKAGKYLIPYLLEKGYSVVNADLVPLVMDGVDNINLDITNSGQLFNALSGYANIPELKSGEGLKIFKAVVHLAAIPRILVKPDNETFRINTLGTYNVIEAATKLGIKKIIFASSETTYGFCFAQGNPMPKWLPIEEDYETSPTDSYGLSKVLNEQTGKAFQKRTGIDIYALRIGNIIEPNEYHRFEEFCKNPGVRLRNLFNYIDARDLAQAIELCINKDGLGYEVFNVTHNTNSVNLLTEEIVKQFFPNVKMRRKMDKYESILSSKKIRDILGFNPTHDWKNYFKGDLLW
;
A
#
# COMPACT_ATOMS: atom_id res chain seq x y z
N MET A 1 -19.28 -20.01 -5.39
CA MET A 1 -18.33 -18.92 -5.15
C MET A 1 -17.93 -18.37 -6.51
N THR A 2 -18.19 -17.11 -6.80
CA THR A 2 -17.75 -16.50 -8.08
C THR A 2 -16.26 -16.41 -8.05
N ASN A 3 -15.59 -17.18 -8.92
CA ASN A 3 -14.14 -17.21 -9.09
C ASN A 3 -13.69 -15.87 -9.72
N SER A 4 -13.65 -14.80 -8.91
CA SER A 4 -13.31 -13.46 -9.38
C SER A 4 -11.81 -13.36 -9.60
N LYS A 5 -11.41 -12.90 -10.79
CA LYS A 5 -10.01 -12.81 -11.22
C LYS A 5 -9.42 -11.45 -10.87
N ILE A 6 -8.28 -11.44 -10.21
CA ILE A 6 -7.55 -10.23 -9.81
C ILE A 6 -6.21 -10.17 -10.55
N PHE A 7 -5.92 -9.01 -11.13
CA PHE A 7 -4.61 -8.74 -11.73
C PHE A 7 -3.74 -7.97 -10.75
N ILE A 8 -2.54 -8.49 -10.47
CA ILE A 8 -1.63 -7.88 -9.50
C ILE A 8 -0.32 -7.57 -10.20
N THR A 9 0.13 -6.32 -10.18
CA THR A 9 1.49 -5.98 -10.58
C THR A 9 2.38 -5.87 -9.35
N GLY A 10 3.60 -6.38 -9.41
CA GLY A 10 4.52 -6.36 -8.27
C GLY A 10 4.19 -7.40 -7.20
N GLY A 11 3.50 -8.48 -7.57
CA GLY A 11 3.09 -9.53 -6.63
C GLY A 11 4.24 -10.35 -6.06
N SER A 12 5.40 -10.34 -6.69
CA SER A 12 6.61 -11.00 -6.16
C SER A 12 7.35 -10.13 -5.11
N GLY A 13 6.91 -8.89 -4.90
CA GLY A 13 7.46 -7.98 -3.91
C GLY A 13 7.01 -8.25 -2.48
N LYS A 14 7.52 -7.42 -1.53
CA LYS A 14 7.27 -7.55 -0.09
C LYS A 14 5.78 -7.66 0.28
N ALA A 15 4.93 -6.78 -0.25
CA ALA A 15 3.49 -6.81 -0.01
C ALA A 15 2.79 -7.96 -0.75
N GLY A 16 3.16 -8.19 -2.02
CA GLY A 16 2.52 -9.18 -2.88
C GLY A 16 2.64 -10.61 -2.40
N LYS A 17 3.77 -10.97 -1.78
CA LYS A 17 4.01 -12.31 -1.20
C LYS A 17 3.00 -12.70 -0.10
N TYR A 18 2.38 -11.72 0.55
CA TYR A 18 1.36 -11.93 1.57
C TYR A 18 -0.05 -11.72 1.01
N LEU A 19 -0.20 -10.80 0.05
CA LEU A 19 -1.49 -10.54 -0.58
C LEU A 19 -1.96 -11.73 -1.42
N ILE A 20 -1.08 -12.30 -2.24
CA ILE A 20 -1.46 -13.37 -3.19
C ILE A 20 -2.00 -14.60 -2.47
N PRO A 21 -1.28 -15.23 -1.50
CA PRO A 21 -1.82 -16.36 -0.78
C PRO A 21 -3.11 -16.04 -0.03
N TYR A 22 -3.21 -14.84 0.56
CA TYR A 22 -4.41 -14.38 1.23
C TYR A 22 -5.63 -14.35 0.28
N LEU A 23 -5.46 -13.83 -0.95
CA LEU A 23 -6.53 -13.78 -1.94
C LEU A 23 -6.91 -15.18 -2.46
N LEU A 24 -5.92 -16.07 -2.65
CA LEU A 24 -6.18 -17.47 -3.03
C LEU A 24 -7.00 -18.19 -1.94
N GLU A 25 -6.68 -18.02 -0.68
CA GLU A 25 -7.45 -18.56 0.46
C GLU A 25 -8.89 -18.02 0.50
N LYS A 26 -9.10 -16.77 0.04
CA LYS A 26 -10.44 -16.18 -0.10
C LYS A 26 -11.19 -16.64 -1.37
N GLY A 27 -10.59 -17.48 -2.20
CA GLY A 27 -11.19 -18.05 -3.41
C GLY A 27 -11.14 -17.15 -4.65
N TYR A 28 -10.23 -16.17 -4.69
CA TYR A 28 -9.93 -15.42 -5.90
C TYR A 28 -8.97 -16.19 -6.81
N SER A 29 -9.10 -16.00 -8.12
CA SER A 29 -8.04 -16.36 -9.07
C SER A 29 -7.08 -15.17 -9.22
N VAL A 30 -5.79 -15.42 -9.23
CA VAL A 30 -4.77 -14.37 -9.24
C VAL A 30 -3.83 -14.50 -10.43
N VAL A 31 -3.64 -13.39 -11.14
CA VAL A 31 -2.59 -13.23 -12.13
C VAL A 31 -1.54 -12.27 -11.59
N ASN A 32 -0.33 -12.76 -11.41
CA ASN A 32 0.82 -11.97 -11.00
C ASN A 32 1.60 -11.47 -12.22
N ALA A 33 1.68 -10.17 -12.39
CA ALA A 33 2.47 -9.51 -13.43
C ALA A 33 3.68 -8.82 -12.80
N ASP A 34 4.86 -9.38 -12.99
CA ASP A 34 6.09 -8.91 -12.36
C ASP A 34 7.29 -9.18 -13.28
N LEU A 35 8.42 -8.55 -13.01
CA LEU A 35 9.70 -8.86 -13.67
C LEU A 35 10.25 -10.22 -13.24
N VAL A 36 9.83 -10.70 -12.06
CA VAL A 36 10.23 -11.98 -11.48
C VAL A 36 8.96 -12.77 -11.10
N PRO A 37 8.85 -14.06 -11.47
CA PRO A 37 7.68 -14.86 -11.11
C PRO A 37 7.63 -15.11 -9.59
N LEU A 38 6.41 -15.19 -9.04
CA LEU A 38 6.17 -15.75 -7.72
C LEU A 38 5.93 -17.26 -7.86
N VAL A 39 6.87 -18.05 -7.36
CA VAL A 39 6.76 -19.52 -7.39
C VAL A 39 5.80 -19.97 -6.28
N MET A 40 4.54 -20.18 -6.66
CA MET A 40 3.47 -20.59 -5.74
C MET A 40 2.37 -21.28 -6.54
N ASP A 41 1.81 -22.36 -5.98
CA ASP A 41 0.68 -23.09 -6.61
C ASP A 41 -0.56 -22.17 -6.70
N GLY A 42 -1.27 -22.27 -7.81
CA GLY A 42 -2.51 -21.51 -8.04
C GLY A 42 -2.30 -20.07 -8.51
N VAL A 43 -1.05 -19.66 -8.78
CA VAL A 43 -0.72 -18.32 -9.29
C VAL A 43 -0.32 -18.39 -10.76
N ASP A 44 -1.04 -17.65 -11.60
CA ASP A 44 -0.64 -17.43 -12.98
C ASP A 44 0.38 -16.29 -13.04
N ASN A 45 1.58 -16.54 -13.60
CA ASN A 45 2.64 -15.55 -13.69
C ASN A 45 2.80 -15.03 -15.11
N ILE A 46 2.85 -13.72 -15.28
CA ILE A 46 3.18 -13.04 -16.53
C ILE A 46 4.43 -12.17 -16.29
N ASN A 47 5.50 -12.42 -17.04
CA ASN A 47 6.68 -11.54 -17.01
C ASN A 47 6.34 -10.24 -17.73
N LEU A 48 6.40 -9.12 -17.01
CA LEU A 48 5.92 -7.84 -17.49
C LEU A 48 6.68 -6.66 -16.89
N ASP A 49 7.09 -5.73 -17.74
CA ASP A 49 7.58 -4.41 -17.36
C ASP A 49 6.44 -3.39 -17.41
N ILE A 50 6.07 -2.81 -16.27
CA ILE A 50 4.99 -1.81 -16.17
C ILE A 50 5.28 -0.54 -16.98
N THR A 51 6.53 -0.26 -17.34
CA THR A 51 6.87 0.88 -18.19
C THR A 51 6.57 0.63 -19.67
N ASN A 52 6.25 -0.62 -20.05
CA ASN A 52 5.83 -1.00 -21.38
C ASN A 52 4.30 -1.13 -21.45
N SER A 53 3.63 -0.12 -21.97
CA SER A 53 2.16 -0.12 -22.09
C SER A 53 1.62 -1.25 -22.97
N GLY A 54 2.33 -1.63 -24.04
CA GLY A 54 1.91 -2.73 -24.92
C GLY A 54 1.85 -4.08 -24.19
N GLN A 55 2.82 -4.36 -23.30
CA GLN A 55 2.79 -5.56 -22.47
C GLN A 55 1.58 -5.55 -21.51
N LEU A 56 1.26 -4.39 -20.91
CA LEU A 56 0.12 -4.24 -20.01
C LEU A 56 -1.21 -4.46 -20.73
N PHE A 57 -1.41 -3.84 -21.91
CA PHE A 57 -2.62 -4.06 -22.69
C PHE A 57 -2.78 -5.53 -23.07
N ASN A 58 -1.72 -6.19 -23.51
CA ASN A 58 -1.74 -7.61 -23.86
C ASN A 58 -2.09 -8.48 -22.64
N ALA A 59 -1.42 -8.27 -21.50
CA ALA A 59 -1.64 -9.05 -20.28
C ALA A 59 -3.06 -8.90 -19.71
N LEU A 60 -3.64 -7.71 -19.80
CA LEU A 60 -4.99 -7.42 -19.28
C LEU A 60 -6.11 -7.87 -20.24
N SER A 61 -5.80 -8.14 -21.52
CA SER A 61 -6.75 -8.56 -22.55
C SER A 61 -6.49 -9.97 -23.12
N GLY A 62 -5.57 -10.73 -22.51
CA GLY A 62 -5.21 -12.08 -22.92
C GLY A 62 -5.68 -13.17 -21.94
N TYR A 63 -5.51 -14.43 -22.36
CA TYR A 63 -5.67 -15.57 -21.46
C TYR A 63 -4.51 -15.63 -20.47
N ALA A 64 -4.80 -15.95 -19.22
CA ALA A 64 -3.78 -16.06 -18.18
C ALA A 64 -3.06 -17.41 -18.19
N ASN A 65 -3.75 -18.47 -18.64
CA ASN A 65 -3.23 -19.84 -18.64
C ASN A 65 -3.88 -20.72 -19.74
N ILE A 66 -3.30 -21.88 -19.96
CA ILE A 66 -3.80 -22.86 -20.95
C ILE A 66 -5.18 -23.45 -20.59
N PRO A 67 -5.49 -23.78 -19.32
CA PRO A 67 -6.85 -24.17 -18.93
C PRO A 67 -7.91 -23.14 -19.30
N GLU A 68 -7.67 -21.84 -19.05
CA GLU A 68 -8.60 -20.76 -19.43
C GLU A 68 -8.81 -20.72 -20.95
N LEU A 69 -7.72 -20.81 -21.74
CA LEU A 69 -7.79 -20.87 -23.20
C LEU A 69 -8.62 -22.07 -23.67
N LYS A 70 -8.41 -23.23 -23.06
CA LYS A 70 -9.09 -24.49 -23.48
C LYS A 70 -10.54 -24.58 -23.01
N SER A 71 -10.97 -23.78 -22.06
CA SER A 71 -12.35 -23.80 -21.53
C SER A 71 -13.40 -23.43 -22.59
N GLY A 72 -13.03 -22.61 -23.56
CA GLY A 72 -13.95 -22.06 -24.55
C GLY A 72 -14.94 -21.02 -24.02
N GLU A 73 -14.79 -20.58 -22.73
CA GLU A 73 -15.68 -19.62 -22.10
C GLU A 73 -15.36 -18.15 -22.49
N GLY A 74 -14.34 -17.94 -23.31
CA GLY A 74 -13.86 -16.60 -23.68
C GLY A 74 -13.01 -15.95 -22.59
N LEU A 75 -12.62 -14.69 -22.84
CA LEU A 75 -11.80 -13.93 -21.91
C LEU A 75 -12.61 -13.44 -20.72
N LYS A 76 -12.13 -13.72 -19.52
CA LYS A 76 -12.72 -13.21 -18.27
C LYS A 76 -12.13 -11.86 -17.90
N ILE A 77 -12.98 -10.85 -17.77
CA ILE A 77 -12.57 -9.52 -17.33
C ILE A 77 -12.14 -9.58 -15.85
N PHE A 78 -11.04 -8.94 -15.53
CA PHE A 78 -10.57 -8.81 -14.15
C PHE A 78 -11.56 -7.98 -13.31
N LYS A 79 -11.89 -8.48 -12.12
CA LYS A 79 -12.70 -7.76 -11.12
C LYS A 79 -11.98 -6.48 -10.66
N ALA A 80 -10.67 -6.56 -10.47
CA ALA A 80 -9.84 -5.44 -10.04
C ALA A 80 -8.39 -5.59 -10.52
N VAL A 81 -7.72 -4.45 -10.62
CA VAL A 81 -6.25 -4.36 -10.72
C VAL A 81 -5.71 -3.87 -9.38
N VAL A 82 -4.74 -4.59 -8.83
CA VAL A 82 -3.96 -4.19 -7.66
C VAL A 82 -2.54 -3.88 -8.11
N HIS A 83 -2.15 -2.62 -8.07
CA HIS A 83 -0.86 -2.16 -8.57
C HIS A 83 0.10 -1.90 -7.40
N LEU A 84 1.04 -2.84 -7.17
CA LEU A 84 2.07 -2.77 -6.15
C LEU A 84 3.47 -2.56 -6.74
N ALA A 85 3.65 -2.79 -8.05
CA ALA A 85 4.95 -2.67 -8.71
C ALA A 85 5.48 -1.24 -8.65
N ALA A 86 6.67 -1.07 -8.07
CA ALA A 86 7.36 0.21 -7.95
C ALA A 86 8.82 -0.01 -7.54
N ILE A 87 9.66 0.98 -7.75
CA ILE A 87 10.90 1.11 -6.98
C ILE A 87 10.47 1.60 -5.58
N PRO A 88 10.70 0.82 -4.50
CA PRO A 88 9.96 0.96 -3.25
C PRO A 88 10.45 2.06 -2.30
N ARG A 89 11.55 2.72 -2.63
CA ARG A 89 12.15 3.81 -1.85
C ARG A 89 13.28 4.49 -2.62
N ILE A 90 13.78 5.60 -2.08
CA ILE A 90 15.03 6.23 -2.54
C ILE A 90 16.25 5.30 -2.37
N LEU A 91 17.34 5.60 -3.02
CA LEU A 91 18.64 4.92 -2.92
C LEU A 91 18.63 3.42 -3.34
N VAL A 92 17.61 3.01 -4.09
CA VAL A 92 17.56 1.70 -4.76
C VAL A 92 17.99 1.83 -6.22
N LYS A 93 17.51 2.90 -6.86
CA LYS A 93 17.90 3.32 -8.20
C LYS A 93 18.18 4.84 -8.20
N PRO A 94 18.83 5.38 -9.24
CA PRO A 94 18.91 6.82 -9.41
C PRO A 94 17.54 7.49 -9.38
N ASP A 95 17.48 8.73 -8.90
CA ASP A 95 16.22 9.44 -8.66
C ASP A 95 15.35 9.57 -9.91
N ASN A 96 15.94 9.91 -11.05
CA ASN A 96 15.24 9.99 -12.33
C ASN A 96 14.62 8.65 -12.74
N GLU A 97 15.32 7.53 -12.51
CA GLU A 97 14.80 6.19 -12.82
C GLU A 97 13.70 5.76 -11.85
N THR A 98 13.84 6.07 -10.54
CA THR A 98 12.81 5.86 -9.55
C THR A 98 11.55 6.62 -9.92
N PHE A 99 11.69 7.89 -10.26
CA PHE A 99 10.59 8.75 -10.70
C PHE A 99 9.94 8.22 -11.98
N ARG A 100 10.73 7.95 -13.02
CA ARG A 100 10.26 7.46 -14.32
C ARG A 100 9.47 6.15 -14.19
N ILE A 101 10.05 5.15 -13.53
CA ILE A 101 9.42 3.83 -13.39
C ILE A 101 8.12 3.94 -12.62
N ASN A 102 8.12 4.66 -11.50
CA ASN A 102 6.95 4.76 -10.64
C ASN A 102 5.82 5.58 -11.28
N THR A 103 6.13 6.69 -11.94
CA THR A 103 5.08 7.54 -12.55
C THR A 103 4.56 6.97 -13.86
N LEU A 104 5.45 6.60 -14.78
CA LEU A 104 5.06 6.03 -16.07
C LEU A 104 4.37 4.67 -15.88
N GLY A 105 4.93 3.83 -15.00
CA GLY A 105 4.34 2.51 -14.70
C GLY A 105 2.92 2.62 -14.17
N THR A 106 2.68 3.49 -13.18
CA THR A 106 1.33 3.71 -12.63
C THR A 106 0.38 4.29 -13.68
N TYR A 107 0.84 5.26 -14.47
CA TYR A 107 0.03 5.79 -15.57
C TYR A 107 -0.39 4.70 -16.55
N ASN A 108 0.55 3.88 -17.02
CA ASN A 108 0.29 2.80 -17.98
C ASN A 108 -0.70 1.77 -17.43
N VAL A 109 -0.55 1.37 -16.14
CA VAL A 109 -1.45 0.41 -15.48
C VAL A 109 -2.87 0.97 -15.41
N ILE A 110 -3.04 2.21 -14.95
CA ILE A 110 -4.35 2.84 -14.82
C ILE A 110 -4.97 3.05 -16.21
N GLU A 111 -4.18 3.49 -17.20
CA GLU A 111 -4.66 3.68 -18.57
C GLU A 111 -5.15 2.39 -19.20
N ALA A 112 -4.33 1.32 -19.16
CA ALA A 112 -4.69 0.03 -19.74
C ALA A 112 -5.93 -0.56 -19.05
N ALA A 113 -5.97 -0.56 -17.71
CA ALA A 113 -7.11 -1.08 -16.96
C ALA A 113 -8.41 -0.32 -17.30
N THR A 114 -8.36 1.02 -17.33
CA THR A 114 -9.55 1.83 -17.64
C THR A 114 -10.03 1.66 -19.08
N LYS A 115 -9.12 1.65 -20.06
CA LYS A 115 -9.46 1.46 -21.48
C LYS A 115 -10.02 0.07 -21.79
N LEU A 116 -9.62 -0.94 -21.01
CA LEU A 116 -10.14 -2.31 -21.13
C LEU A 116 -11.40 -2.55 -20.28
N GLY A 117 -11.96 -1.52 -19.66
CA GLY A 117 -13.24 -1.59 -18.99
C GLY A 117 -13.22 -2.15 -17.57
N ILE A 118 -12.05 -2.32 -16.96
CA ILE A 118 -11.93 -2.73 -15.56
C ILE A 118 -12.42 -1.61 -14.65
N LYS A 119 -13.30 -1.94 -13.70
CA LYS A 119 -14.05 -0.96 -12.91
C LYS A 119 -13.41 -0.61 -11.57
N LYS A 120 -12.34 -1.31 -11.18
CA LYS A 120 -11.69 -1.15 -9.88
C LYS A 120 -10.19 -1.19 -10.00
N ILE A 121 -9.53 -0.15 -9.48
CA ILE A 121 -8.07 -0.08 -9.41
C ILE A 121 -7.67 0.29 -7.98
N ILE A 122 -6.81 -0.49 -7.38
CA ILE A 122 -6.17 -0.19 -6.09
C ILE A 122 -4.67 -0.07 -6.34
N PHE A 123 -4.04 1.00 -5.87
CA PHE A 123 -2.60 1.14 -6.07
C PHE A 123 -1.87 1.60 -4.80
N ALA A 124 -0.61 1.16 -4.68
CA ALA A 124 0.25 1.52 -3.59
C ALA A 124 0.74 2.97 -3.70
N SER A 125 0.23 3.84 -2.83
CA SER A 125 0.85 5.09 -2.43
C SER A 125 1.72 4.85 -1.19
N SER A 126 2.11 5.87 -0.45
CA SER A 126 3.05 5.73 0.66
C SER A 126 2.89 6.85 1.71
N GLU A 127 3.23 6.55 2.96
CA GLU A 127 3.43 7.55 4.00
C GLU A 127 4.44 8.65 3.62
N THR A 128 5.36 8.34 2.69
CA THR A 128 6.39 9.28 2.23
C THR A 128 5.82 10.49 1.51
N THR A 129 4.57 10.42 1.02
CA THR A 129 3.85 11.56 0.43
C THR A 129 3.74 12.74 1.38
N TYR A 130 3.75 12.52 2.69
CA TYR A 130 3.70 13.58 3.69
C TYR A 130 5.02 14.35 3.87
N GLY A 131 6.14 13.85 3.33
CA GLY A 131 7.42 14.55 3.35
C GLY A 131 8.20 14.42 4.66
N PHE A 132 7.97 13.38 5.47
CA PHE A 132 8.74 13.16 6.70
C PHE A 132 9.81 12.09 6.54
N CYS A 133 9.49 10.98 5.90
CA CYS A 133 10.32 9.77 5.89
C CYS A 133 11.71 9.97 5.28
N PHE A 134 11.78 10.62 4.12
CA PHE A 134 13.03 10.83 3.37
C PHE A 134 13.42 12.31 3.27
N ALA A 135 12.85 13.16 4.10
CA ALA A 135 13.18 14.57 4.13
C ALA A 135 14.62 14.82 4.62
N GLN A 136 15.22 15.90 4.15
CA GLN A 136 16.44 16.43 4.73
C GLN A 136 16.13 17.01 6.12
N GLY A 137 16.96 16.74 7.11
CA GLY A 137 16.69 17.10 8.51
C GLY A 137 15.53 16.30 9.12
N ASN A 138 14.87 16.87 10.12
CA ASN A 138 13.71 16.29 10.79
C ASN A 138 12.56 17.31 10.78
N PRO A 139 11.81 17.43 9.67
CA PRO A 139 10.68 18.36 9.61
C PRO A 139 9.61 17.97 10.63
N MET A 140 9.06 18.97 11.31
CA MET A 140 7.99 18.76 12.26
C MET A 140 6.62 18.90 11.59
N PRO A 141 5.63 18.07 11.94
CA PRO A 141 4.28 18.22 11.44
C PRO A 141 3.62 19.50 11.99
N LYS A 142 2.72 20.07 11.20
CA LYS A 142 1.93 21.25 11.60
C LYS A 142 0.90 20.90 12.68
N TRP A 143 0.38 19.68 12.63
CA TRP A 143 -0.59 19.14 13.62
C TRP A 143 -0.55 17.61 13.63
N LEU A 144 -1.13 17.01 14.68
CA LEU A 144 -1.31 15.58 14.89
C LEU A 144 -2.78 15.26 15.26
N PRO A 145 -3.24 14.04 14.98
CA PRO A 145 -2.61 13.01 14.15
C PRO A 145 -2.50 13.43 12.68
N ILE A 146 -1.67 12.71 11.93
CA ILE A 146 -1.61 12.83 10.47
C ILE A 146 -2.74 11.99 9.88
N GLU A 147 -3.66 12.65 9.20
CA GLU A 147 -4.80 12.04 8.49
C GLU A 147 -4.72 12.36 7.01
N GLU A 148 -5.61 11.81 6.17
CA GLU A 148 -5.48 11.88 4.71
C GLU A 148 -5.63 13.31 4.15
N ASP A 149 -6.23 14.21 4.91
CA ASP A 149 -6.35 15.65 4.58
C ASP A 149 -5.09 16.46 4.90
N TYR A 150 -4.07 15.82 5.51
CA TYR A 150 -2.79 16.47 5.71
C TYR A 150 -2.10 16.73 4.37
N GLU A 151 -1.49 17.92 4.25
CA GLU A 151 -0.77 18.34 3.05
C GLU A 151 0.34 17.35 2.66
N THR A 152 0.38 16.98 1.38
CA THR A 152 1.49 16.18 0.83
C THR A 152 2.61 17.11 0.38
N SER A 153 3.82 16.90 0.90
CA SER A 153 4.98 17.77 0.66
C SER A 153 6.30 17.00 0.60
N PRO A 154 6.43 15.95 -0.23
CA PRO A 154 7.67 15.20 -0.35
C PRO A 154 8.76 16.04 -1.02
N THR A 155 10.00 15.83 -0.59
CA THR A 155 11.19 16.47 -1.17
C THR A 155 12.08 15.47 -1.94
N ASP A 156 11.71 14.20 -1.92
CA ASP A 156 12.42 13.11 -2.57
C ASP A 156 11.67 12.59 -3.80
N SER A 157 12.40 11.91 -4.70
CA SER A 157 11.89 11.40 -5.98
C SER A 157 10.81 10.32 -5.80
N TYR A 158 10.94 9.48 -4.76
CA TYR A 158 9.97 8.43 -4.48
C TYR A 158 8.65 8.99 -3.96
N GLY A 159 8.68 9.81 -2.92
CA GLY A 159 7.49 10.47 -2.38
C GLY A 159 6.79 11.33 -3.43
N LEU A 160 7.56 12.11 -4.22
CA LEU A 160 7.02 12.89 -5.32
C LEU A 160 6.31 12.01 -6.36
N SER A 161 6.92 10.86 -6.73
CA SER A 161 6.28 9.92 -7.67
C SER A 161 4.93 9.42 -7.15
N LYS A 162 4.83 9.16 -5.84
CA LYS A 162 3.55 8.70 -5.23
C LYS A 162 2.49 9.79 -5.21
N VAL A 163 2.84 11.05 -4.95
CA VAL A 163 1.90 12.19 -5.05
C VAL A 163 1.37 12.33 -6.48
N LEU A 164 2.23 12.24 -7.50
CA LEU A 164 1.80 12.30 -8.90
C LEU A 164 0.93 11.11 -9.29
N ASN A 165 1.19 9.92 -8.75
CA ASN A 165 0.35 8.75 -8.95
C ASN A 165 -1.06 8.96 -8.36
N GLU A 166 -1.17 9.57 -7.17
CA GLU A 166 -2.47 9.95 -6.61
C GLU A 166 -3.22 10.95 -7.50
N GLN A 167 -2.53 11.97 -8.03
CA GLN A 167 -3.13 12.92 -8.99
C GLN A 167 -3.55 12.22 -10.30
N THR A 168 -2.75 11.28 -10.80
CA THR A 168 -3.09 10.46 -11.95
C THR A 168 -4.36 9.66 -11.70
N GLY A 169 -4.44 8.92 -10.57
CA GLY A 169 -5.63 8.17 -10.19
C GLY A 169 -6.88 9.04 -10.10
N LYS A 170 -6.77 10.20 -9.45
CA LYS A 170 -7.86 11.18 -9.34
C LYS A 170 -8.34 11.70 -10.71
N ALA A 171 -7.40 11.98 -11.61
CA ALA A 171 -7.73 12.46 -12.96
C ALA A 171 -8.45 11.37 -13.79
N PHE A 172 -7.97 10.11 -13.71
CA PHE A 172 -8.62 9.00 -14.40
C PHE A 172 -10.02 8.69 -13.84
N GLN A 173 -10.16 8.69 -12.50
CA GLN A 173 -11.48 8.51 -11.88
C GLN A 173 -12.47 9.58 -12.37
N LYS A 174 -12.06 10.84 -12.34
CA LYS A 174 -12.90 11.98 -12.79
C LYS A 174 -13.35 11.83 -14.26
N ARG A 175 -12.48 11.26 -15.11
CA ARG A 175 -12.77 11.04 -16.54
C ARG A 175 -13.65 9.82 -16.78
N THR A 176 -13.51 8.76 -15.99
CA THR A 176 -14.09 7.44 -16.27
C THR A 176 -15.22 7.02 -15.33
N GLY A 177 -15.30 7.64 -14.14
CA GLY A 177 -16.29 7.32 -13.11
C GLY A 177 -16.04 5.98 -12.36
N ILE A 178 -14.93 5.27 -12.64
CA ILE A 178 -14.61 4.00 -11.98
C ILE A 178 -14.06 4.24 -10.57
N ASP A 179 -14.03 3.19 -9.75
CA ASP A 179 -13.40 3.25 -8.43
C ASP A 179 -11.89 3.14 -8.52
N ILE A 180 -11.19 4.14 -7.99
CA ILE A 180 -9.71 4.14 -7.91
C ILE A 180 -9.29 4.52 -6.49
N TYR A 181 -8.60 3.60 -5.79
CA TYR A 181 -8.18 3.79 -4.41
C TYR A 181 -6.66 3.80 -4.28
N ALA A 182 -6.12 4.86 -3.68
CA ALA A 182 -4.71 5.02 -3.36
C ALA A 182 -4.46 4.66 -1.89
N LEU A 183 -3.54 3.74 -1.63
CA LEU A 183 -3.20 3.33 -0.28
C LEU A 183 -1.87 3.98 0.14
N ARG A 184 -1.90 4.97 1.03
CA ARG A 184 -0.71 5.52 1.69
C ARG A 184 -0.25 4.52 2.75
N ILE A 185 0.52 3.55 2.28
CA ILE A 185 0.98 2.45 3.11
C ILE A 185 2.09 2.93 4.02
N GLY A 186 1.97 2.61 5.31
CA GLY A 186 3.01 2.83 6.29
C GLY A 186 4.19 1.87 6.14
N ASN A 187 5.10 1.88 7.12
CA ASN A 187 6.26 0.99 7.10
C ASN A 187 5.84 -0.49 7.19
N ILE A 188 5.95 -1.24 6.10
CA ILE A 188 5.57 -2.66 6.05
C ILE A 188 6.57 -3.49 6.84
N ILE A 189 6.05 -4.28 7.79
CA ILE A 189 6.79 -5.26 8.60
C ILE A 189 6.34 -6.66 8.19
N GLU A 190 7.30 -7.54 7.92
CA GLU A 190 7.06 -8.96 7.67
C GLU A 190 7.19 -9.75 9.00
N PRO A 191 6.58 -10.95 9.11
CA PRO A 191 6.64 -11.77 10.33
C PRO A 191 8.07 -12.04 10.84
N ASN A 192 9.03 -12.18 9.94
CA ASN A 192 10.44 -12.39 10.29
C ASN A 192 11.18 -11.12 10.73
N GLU A 193 10.57 -9.95 10.61
CA GLU A 193 11.14 -8.65 10.98
C GLU A 193 10.71 -8.17 12.39
N TYR A 194 9.88 -8.93 13.12
CA TYR A 194 9.40 -8.51 14.44
C TYR A 194 10.50 -8.34 15.49
N HIS A 195 11.65 -9.03 15.32
CA HIS A 195 12.83 -8.81 16.16
C HIS A 195 13.32 -7.35 16.16
N ARG A 196 13.00 -6.56 15.12
CA ARG A 196 13.37 -5.14 15.01
C ARG A 196 12.67 -4.26 16.04
N PHE A 197 11.52 -4.70 16.57
CA PHE A 197 10.80 -3.93 17.59
C PHE A 197 11.55 -3.84 18.91
N GLU A 198 12.49 -4.73 19.19
CA GLU A 198 13.38 -4.61 20.32
C GLU A 198 14.21 -3.32 20.25
N GLU A 199 14.82 -3.04 19.10
CA GLU A 199 15.55 -1.79 18.88
C GLU A 199 14.61 -0.59 18.89
N PHE A 200 13.42 -0.71 18.31
CA PHE A 200 12.44 0.38 18.30
C PHE A 200 11.99 0.79 19.72
N CYS A 201 11.88 -0.18 20.63
CA CYS A 201 11.55 0.09 22.03
C CYS A 201 12.72 0.65 22.81
N LYS A 202 13.96 0.17 22.59
CA LYS A 202 15.17 0.67 23.23
C LYS A 202 15.54 2.09 22.79
N ASN A 203 15.32 2.40 21.52
CA ASN A 203 15.66 3.66 20.89
C ASN A 203 14.49 4.22 20.05
N PRO A 204 13.41 4.71 20.69
CA PRO A 204 12.20 5.15 19.97
C PRO A 204 12.46 6.21 18.89
N GLY A 205 13.50 7.02 19.03
CA GLY A 205 13.86 8.07 18.07
C GLY A 205 14.12 7.55 16.65
N VAL A 206 14.51 6.28 16.47
CA VAL A 206 14.71 5.67 15.14
C VAL A 206 13.41 5.58 14.34
N ARG A 207 12.24 5.70 15.02
CA ARG A 207 10.92 5.65 14.39
C ARG A 207 10.33 7.03 14.07
N LEU A 208 11.03 8.11 14.41
CA LEU A 208 10.55 9.48 14.21
C LEU A 208 10.18 9.74 12.73
N ARG A 209 11.04 9.33 11.79
CA ARG A 209 10.83 9.53 10.35
C ARG A 209 9.64 8.75 9.78
N ASN A 210 9.27 7.63 10.41
CA ASN A 210 8.07 6.87 10.08
C ASN A 210 6.85 7.31 10.90
N LEU A 211 6.92 8.44 11.64
CA LEU A 211 5.82 8.88 12.49
C LEU A 211 5.34 7.77 13.43
N PHE A 212 6.25 6.94 13.89
CA PHE A 212 6.00 5.80 14.78
C PHE A 212 4.96 4.78 14.26
N ASN A 213 4.69 4.77 12.95
CA ASN A 213 3.73 3.86 12.35
C ASN A 213 4.39 2.57 11.83
N TYR A 214 3.58 1.55 11.62
CA TYR A 214 3.90 0.33 10.90
C TYR A 214 2.60 -0.32 10.38
N ILE A 215 2.75 -1.31 9.51
CA ILE A 215 1.69 -2.22 9.11
C ILE A 215 2.28 -3.63 8.91
N ASP A 216 1.64 -4.67 9.44
CA ASP A 216 2.00 -6.04 9.09
C ASP A 216 1.59 -6.34 7.64
N ALA A 217 2.43 -7.05 6.91
CA ALA A 217 2.18 -7.38 5.50
C ALA A 217 0.88 -8.20 5.31
N ARG A 218 0.47 -8.99 6.31
CA ARG A 218 -0.77 -9.78 6.32
C ARG A 218 -2.00 -8.89 6.53
N ASP A 219 -1.91 -7.89 7.42
CA ASP A 219 -2.98 -6.91 7.62
C ASP A 219 -3.11 -5.97 6.40
N LEU A 220 -2.01 -5.67 5.72
CA LEU A 220 -2.06 -4.96 4.43
C LEU A 220 -2.85 -5.76 3.38
N ALA A 221 -2.70 -7.09 3.35
CA ALA A 221 -3.49 -7.94 2.46
C ALA A 221 -4.99 -7.86 2.76
N GLN A 222 -5.38 -7.83 4.04
CA GLN A 222 -6.77 -7.59 4.47
C GLN A 222 -7.28 -6.23 3.98
N ALA A 223 -6.49 -5.15 4.17
CA ALA A 223 -6.88 -3.81 3.72
C ALA A 223 -7.13 -3.75 2.21
N ILE A 224 -6.27 -4.40 1.42
CA ILE A 224 -6.42 -4.46 -0.05
C ILE A 224 -7.68 -5.26 -0.43
N GLU A 225 -7.96 -6.39 0.22
CA GLU A 225 -9.15 -7.19 -0.05
C GLU A 225 -10.44 -6.43 0.27
N LEU A 226 -10.47 -5.67 1.37
CA LEU A 226 -11.59 -4.78 1.70
C LEU A 226 -11.80 -3.72 0.61
N CYS A 227 -10.73 -3.16 0.06
CA CYS A 227 -10.80 -2.23 -1.08
C CYS A 227 -11.34 -2.91 -2.36
N ILE A 228 -10.95 -4.18 -2.65
CA ILE A 228 -11.46 -4.95 -3.79
C ILE A 228 -12.98 -5.12 -3.71
N ASN A 229 -13.52 -5.30 -2.51
CA ASN A 229 -14.94 -5.58 -2.28
C ASN A 229 -15.80 -4.34 -2.02
N LYS A 230 -15.21 -3.17 -1.80
CA LYS A 230 -15.95 -1.94 -1.59
C LYS A 230 -16.13 -1.18 -2.88
N ASP A 231 -17.35 -1.03 -3.34
CA ASP A 231 -17.71 -0.29 -4.54
C ASP A 231 -18.31 1.09 -4.20
N GLY A 232 -18.26 1.99 -5.20
CA GLY A 232 -19.01 3.23 -5.20
C GLY A 232 -18.38 4.40 -4.42
N LEU A 233 -17.10 4.31 -4.05
CA LEU A 233 -16.41 5.42 -3.37
C LEU A 233 -15.77 6.42 -4.35
N GLY A 234 -15.69 6.06 -5.64
CA GLY A 234 -15.06 6.90 -6.66
C GLY A 234 -13.54 6.98 -6.47
N TYR A 235 -13.00 8.15 -6.16
CA TYR A 235 -11.58 8.31 -5.83
C TYR A 235 -11.39 8.45 -4.33
N GLU A 236 -10.61 7.55 -3.75
CA GLU A 236 -10.28 7.62 -2.33
C GLU A 236 -8.80 7.43 -2.06
N VAL A 237 -8.32 8.10 -1.02
CA VAL A 237 -7.00 7.91 -0.44
C VAL A 237 -7.17 7.41 0.98
N PHE A 238 -6.43 6.35 1.34
CA PHE A 238 -6.44 5.77 2.68
C PHE A 238 -5.05 5.64 3.26
N ASN A 239 -4.83 6.10 4.48
CA ASN A 239 -3.69 5.68 5.27
C ASN A 239 -3.89 4.22 5.69
N VAL A 240 -2.90 3.38 5.41
CA VAL A 240 -2.92 1.96 5.80
C VAL A 240 -1.79 1.70 6.76
N THR A 241 -2.10 1.79 8.05
CA THR A 241 -1.18 1.54 9.16
C THR A 241 -1.87 0.69 10.23
N HIS A 242 -1.08 0.06 11.10
CA HIS A 242 -1.63 -0.52 12.32
C HIS A 242 -2.26 0.56 13.22
N ASN A 243 -3.24 0.19 14.02
CA ASN A 243 -3.93 1.13 14.92
C ASN A 243 -3.00 1.66 16.02
N THR A 244 -2.04 0.84 16.46
CA THR A 244 -1.08 1.20 17.50
C THR A 244 0.26 1.65 16.91
N ASN A 245 1.00 2.42 17.70
CA ASN A 245 2.36 2.83 17.34
C ASN A 245 3.38 1.67 17.43
N SER A 246 4.57 1.89 16.88
CA SER A 246 5.63 0.88 16.74
C SER A 246 6.64 0.85 17.89
N VAL A 247 6.33 1.46 19.03
CA VAL A 247 7.23 1.55 20.20
C VAL A 247 6.47 1.29 21.51
N ASN A 248 7.18 1.02 22.57
CA ASN A 248 6.56 0.82 23.91
C ASN A 248 6.41 2.13 24.68
N LEU A 249 5.77 3.12 24.05
CA LEU A 249 5.43 4.40 24.67
C LEU A 249 3.96 4.71 24.45
N LEU A 250 3.37 5.41 25.40
CA LEU A 250 2.06 6.01 25.20
C LEU A 250 2.13 7.06 24.10
N THR A 251 1.05 7.24 23.36
CA THR A 251 0.99 8.26 22.30
C THR A 251 1.26 9.67 22.87
N GLU A 252 0.76 9.97 24.07
CA GLU A 252 1.04 11.24 24.74
C GLU A 252 2.53 11.43 25.11
N GLU A 253 3.23 10.34 25.44
CA GLU A 253 4.69 10.39 25.71
C GLU A 253 5.46 10.63 24.42
N ILE A 254 5.07 9.96 23.31
CA ILE A 254 5.62 10.21 21.98
C ILE A 254 5.44 11.68 21.60
N VAL A 255 4.23 12.22 21.76
CA VAL A 255 3.94 13.62 21.43
C VAL A 255 4.78 14.56 22.29
N LYS A 256 4.82 14.35 23.60
CA LYS A 256 5.60 15.19 24.54
C LYS A 256 7.10 15.16 24.23
N GLN A 257 7.64 14.00 23.89
CA GLN A 257 9.09 13.82 23.68
C GLN A 257 9.55 14.25 22.29
N PHE A 258 8.79 13.93 21.25
CA PHE A 258 9.23 14.08 19.85
C PHE A 258 8.51 15.20 19.10
N PHE A 259 7.36 15.66 19.59
CA PHE A 259 6.54 16.70 18.96
C PHE A 259 6.05 17.77 19.94
N PRO A 260 6.91 18.32 20.84
CA PRO A 260 6.48 19.08 22.02
C PRO A 260 5.65 20.34 21.72
N ASN A 261 5.77 20.91 20.52
CA ASN A 261 5.08 22.17 20.16
C ASN A 261 4.08 21.97 19.01
N VAL A 262 3.78 20.71 18.67
CA VAL A 262 2.88 20.40 17.57
C VAL A 262 1.43 20.46 18.02
N LYS A 263 0.59 21.14 17.24
CA LYS A 263 -0.84 21.29 17.54
C LYS A 263 -1.57 19.95 17.45
N MET A 264 -2.38 19.64 18.45
CA MET A 264 -3.30 18.50 18.41
C MET A 264 -4.63 18.92 17.77
N ARG A 265 -5.06 18.23 16.69
CA ARG A 265 -6.37 18.45 16.06
C ARG A 265 -7.50 17.73 16.80
N ARG A 266 -7.18 16.60 17.42
CA ARG A 266 -8.09 15.81 18.25
C ARG A 266 -7.32 15.06 19.34
N LYS A 267 -8.06 14.53 20.30
CA LYS A 267 -7.51 13.56 21.24
C LYS A 267 -7.20 12.26 20.49
N MET A 268 -6.09 11.65 20.85
CA MET A 268 -5.66 10.34 20.35
C MET A 268 -5.85 9.27 21.43
N ASP A 269 -6.04 8.02 21.01
CA ASP A 269 -6.12 6.88 21.92
C ASP A 269 -4.75 6.58 22.54
N LYS A 270 -4.76 5.80 23.62
CA LYS A 270 -3.59 5.55 24.49
C LYS A 270 -2.33 5.10 23.72
N TYR A 271 -2.48 4.29 22.69
CA TYR A 271 -1.39 3.78 21.85
C TYR A 271 -1.59 4.08 20.36
N GLU A 272 -2.46 4.99 20.01
CA GLU A 272 -2.77 5.30 18.62
C GLU A 272 -1.52 5.71 17.83
N SER A 273 -1.41 5.19 16.60
CA SER A 273 -0.36 5.59 15.65
C SER A 273 -0.48 7.07 15.29
N ILE A 274 0.66 7.78 15.23
CA ILE A 274 0.72 9.19 14.83
C ILE A 274 0.20 9.38 13.39
N LEU A 275 0.46 8.42 12.50
CA LEU A 275 -0.19 8.33 11.20
C LEU A 275 -1.48 7.52 11.36
N SER A 276 -2.63 8.19 11.31
CA SER A 276 -3.92 7.60 11.64
C SER A 276 -4.51 6.80 10.48
N SER A 277 -4.94 5.58 10.76
CA SER A 277 -5.74 4.73 9.85
C SER A 277 -7.26 4.85 10.12
N LYS A 278 -7.69 5.90 10.81
CA LYS A 278 -9.10 6.05 11.21
C LYS A 278 -10.06 5.99 10.02
N LYS A 279 -9.74 6.66 8.92
CA LYS A 279 -10.61 6.72 7.73
C LYS A 279 -10.88 5.34 7.12
N ILE A 280 -9.85 4.52 6.92
CA ILE A 280 -10.03 3.18 6.35
C ILE A 280 -10.81 2.27 7.31
N ARG A 281 -10.62 2.41 8.62
CA ARG A 281 -11.40 1.69 9.64
C ARG A 281 -12.88 2.05 9.58
N ASP A 282 -13.17 3.34 9.55
CA ASP A 282 -14.55 3.84 9.57
C ASP A 282 -15.31 3.50 8.28
N ILE A 283 -14.66 3.55 7.12
CA ILE A 283 -15.30 3.35 5.81
C ILE A 283 -15.32 1.89 5.39
N LEU A 284 -14.24 1.14 5.64
CA LEU A 284 -14.07 -0.23 5.16
C LEU A 284 -14.16 -1.29 6.26
N GLY A 285 -14.22 -0.90 7.53
CA GLY A 285 -14.19 -1.83 8.65
C GLY A 285 -12.81 -2.50 8.83
N PHE A 286 -11.74 -1.87 8.35
CA PHE A 286 -10.39 -2.40 8.49
C PHE A 286 -10.03 -2.59 9.97
N ASN A 287 -9.60 -3.79 10.32
CA ASN A 287 -9.20 -4.13 11.69
C ASN A 287 -7.92 -4.96 11.68
N PRO A 288 -6.73 -4.33 11.72
CA PRO A 288 -5.46 -5.04 11.74
C PRO A 288 -5.35 -5.89 13.02
N THR A 289 -4.91 -7.13 12.87
CA THR A 289 -4.87 -8.12 13.94
C THR A 289 -3.46 -8.50 14.39
N HIS A 290 -2.46 -8.10 13.61
CA HIS A 290 -1.06 -8.46 13.86
C HIS A 290 -0.33 -7.35 14.61
N ASP A 291 -0.71 -7.14 15.89
CA ASP A 291 0.01 -6.20 16.77
C ASP A 291 1.39 -6.78 17.11
N TRP A 292 2.44 -5.96 16.94
CA TRP A 292 3.82 -6.36 17.23
C TRP A 292 4.00 -6.86 18.67
N LYS A 293 3.23 -6.38 19.62
CA LYS A 293 3.26 -6.79 21.02
C LYS A 293 2.95 -8.27 21.21
N ASN A 294 2.17 -8.87 20.31
CA ASN A 294 1.83 -10.29 20.36
C ASN A 294 3.00 -11.21 19.90
N TYR A 295 3.98 -10.64 19.20
CA TYR A 295 5.11 -11.35 18.61
C TYR A 295 6.44 -11.03 19.27
N PHE A 296 6.47 -10.01 20.10
CA PHE A 296 7.66 -9.61 20.82
C PHE A 296 7.88 -10.55 22.03
N LYS A 297 9.08 -11.15 22.09
CA LYS A 297 9.47 -12.10 23.16
C LYS A 297 10.46 -11.50 24.17
N GLY A 298 10.64 -10.18 24.19
CA GLY A 298 11.52 -9.50 25.12
C GLY A 298 10.81 -9.09 26.43
N ASP A 299 11.59 -8.87 27.51
CA ASP A 299 11.10 -8.31 28.76
C ASP A 299 10.75 -6.83 28.58
N LEU A 300 9.54 -6.57 28.08
CA LEU A 300 8.97 -5.24 28.12
C LEU A 300 8.39 -5.02 29.51
N LEU A 301 8.99 -4.14 30.26
CA LEU A 301 8.34 -3.58 31.46
C LEU A 301 7.13 -2.77 30.98
N TRP A 302 5.94 -3.28 31.23
CA TRP A 302 4.64 -2.63 30.96
C TRP A 302 4.30 -1.67 32.08
#